data_c75e10fcdb0b0ed7f3a4a8eb095c066b
#
_entry.id   c75e10fcdb0b0ed7f3a4a8eb095c066b
#
_cell.length_a   1.000
_cell.length_b   1.000
_cell.length_c   1.000
_cell.angle_alpha   90.00
_cell.angle_beta   90.00
_cell.angle_gamma   90.00
#
_symmetry.space_group_name_H-M   'P 1'
#
loop_
_entity.id
_entity.type
_entity.pdbx_description
1 polymer ?
#
loop_
_entity_poly.entity_id
_entity_poly.type
_entity_poly.pdbx_seq_one_letter_code
_entity_poly.pdbx_strand_id
1 'polypeptide(L)'
;MKKELFGLSLIELQELLVAAGLKKFRAAQVYQWLYQKSVTAFDQMRNLSKADIAILEANFTLLPQQLKILREQVSQDDLTRKVLLEFPDGNSVETVLMRHDYGYSVCVSSQVGCDMGCAFCASGLSGCIRNLTAAEILAQVYIFNSMLVREGKQVSRIVVMGSGEPMLNFDAVIGALQFLHQENTLYMSYRNMTISTCGIIPGIEKLTQLGLPINLAISLHAAEPELRIELMPVNKGFPFQDVIQAAEAYVGYTGRQVTYEYILIAGKNDSPVAAELLANHLRFKHASVNLIPANPVPEKGFERPSKKVVEAFLKVLQKHKINATVRREMCKDIDAACGQLRARFAQEQQD
;
A
#
# COMPACT_ATOMS: atom_id res chain seq x y z
N MET A 1 27.04 -4.81 -17.12
CA MET A 1 25.74 -5.05 -16.45
C MET A 1 24.71 -4.14 -17.12
N LYS A 2 23.54 -4.65 -17.51
CA LYS A 2 22.47 -3.84 -18.09
C LYS A 2 21.89 -2.88 -17.04
N LYS A 3 21.48 -1.69 -17.45
CA LYS A 3 20.88 -0.69 -16.57
C LYS A 3 19.34 -0.82 -16.53
N GLU A 4 18.77 -0.66 -15.35
CA GLU A 4 17.32 -0.65 -15.18
C GLU A 4 16.72 0.68 -15.68
N LEU A 5 15.65 0.62 -16.50
CA LEU A 5 14.97 1.81 -17.00
C LEU A 5 13.66 2.11 -16.25
N PHE A 6 13.07 1.13 -15.57
CA PHE A 6 11.78 1.32 -14.92
C PHE A 6 11.94 2.13 -13.62
N GLY A 7 11.07 3.10 -13.40
CA GLY A 7 11.11 4.00 -12.25
C GLY A 7 11.94 5.28 -12.46
N LEU A 8 12.60 5.44 -13.61
CA LEU A 8 13.34 6.66 -13.94
C LEU A 8 12.41 7.80 -14.36
N SER A 9 12.81 9.04 -14.08
CA SER A 9 12.21 10.22 -14.68
C SER A 9 12.46 10.28 -16.19
N LEU A 10 11.66 11.06 -16.90
CA LEU A 10 11.86 11.25 -18.35
C LEU A 10 13.26 11.81 -18.69
N ILE A 11 13.81 12.65 -17.83
CA ILE A 11 15.14 13.27 -18.02
C ILE A 11 16.22 12.20 -17.88
N GLU A 12 16.21 11.43 -16.79
CA GLU A 12 17.18 10.34 -16.56
C GLU A 12 17.08 9.27 -17.66
N LEU A 13 15.87 8.91 -18.07
CA LEU A 13 15.64 7.99 -19.18
C LEU A 13 16.26 8.52 -20.45
N GLN A 14 16.06 9.81 -20.77
CA GLN A 14 16.59 10.45 -21.97
C GLN A 14 18.12 10.42 -21.98
N GLU A 15 18.77 10.75 -20.87
CA GLU A 15 20.23 10.73 -20.75
C GLU A 15 20.79 9.33 -21.02
N LEU A 16 20.18 8.31 -20.43
CA LEU A 16 20.63 6.92 -20.61
C LEU A 16 20.43 6.44 -22.05
N LEU A 17 19.27 6.74 -22.66
CA LEU A 17 18.99 6.31 -24.03
C LEU A 17 19.89 7.01 -25.06
N VAL A 18 20.15 8.30 -24.88
CA VAL A 18 21.08 9.04 -25.74
C VAL A 18 22.53 8.49 -25.61
N ALA A 19 22.97 8.20 -24.39
CA ALA A 19 24.27 7.58 -24.15
C ALA A 19 24.41 6.19 -24.80
N ALA A 20 23.29 5.47 -24.98
CA ALA A 20 23.26 4.18 -25.70
C ALA A 20 23.12 4.31 -27.23
N GLY A 21 23.08 5.54 -27.77
CA GLY A 21 23.01 5.80 -29.20
C GLY A 21 21.59 5.98 -29.79
N LEU A 22 20.55 6.04 -28.93
CA LEU A 22 19.22 6.35 -29.39
C LEU A 22 19.02 7.86 -29.58
N LYS A 23 18.14 8.25 -30.50
CA LYS A 23 17.78 9.65 -30.70
C LYS A 23 16.97 10.19 -29.51
N LYS A 24 17.21 11.44 -29.13
CA LYS A 24 16.60 12.12 -27.96
C LYS A 24 15.08 11.94 -27.85
N PHE A 25 14.34 12.07 -28.97
CA PHE A 25 12.87 11.93 -28.98
C PHE A 25 12.37 10.53 -28.66
N ARG A 26 13.23 9.49 -28.78
CA ARG A 26 12.88 8.11 -28.43
C ARG A 26 12.58 7.94 -26.95
N ALA A 27 13.19 8.76 -26.09
CA ALA A 27 12.92 8.73 -24.66
C ALA A 27 11.44 8.99 -24.33
N ALA A 28 10.84 9.99 -24.96
CA ALA A 28 9.40 10.27 -24.75
C ALA A 28 8.52 9.10 -25.23
N GLN A 29 8.89 8.44 -26.34
CA GLN A 29 8.17 7.27 -26.83
C GLN A 29 8.30 6.07 -25.89
N VAL A 30 9.52 5.74 -25.44
CA VAL A 30 9.76 4.66 -24.47
C VAL A 30 9.00 4.95 -23.17
N TYR A 31 9.09 6.19 -22.67
CA TYR A 31 8.38 6.62 -21.46
C TYR A 31 6.86 6.43 -21.57
N GLN A 32 6.29 6.83 -22.71
CA GLN A 32 4.85 6.64 -22.99
C GLN A 32 4.46 5.16 -23.01
N TRP A 33 5.27 4.30 -23.64
CA TRP A 33 5.03 2.86 -23.64
C TRP A 33 5.06 2.26 -22.24
N LEU A 34 6.06 2.62 -21.43
CA LEU A 34 6.21 2.10 -20.07
C LEU A 34 5.04 2.54 -19.18
N TYR A 35 4.72 3.84 -19.16
CA TYR A 35 3.90 4.41 -18.10
C TYR A 35 2.47 4.77 -18.49
N GLN A 36 2.18 4.99 -19.79
CA GLN A 36 0.79 5.19 -20.24
C GLN A 36 0.22 3.92 -20.88
N LYS A 37 1.03 3.13 -21.58
CA LYS A 37 0.61 1.87 -22.19
C LYS A 37 0.88 0.66 -21.31
N SER A 38 1.66 0.83 -20.25
CA SER A 38 1.99 -0.20 -19.25
C SER A 38 2.52 -1.49 -19.88
N VAL A 39 3.40 -1.36 -20.86
CA VAL A 39 4.09 -2.51 -21.44
C VAL A 39 5.13 -3.03 -20.44
N THR A 40 5.33 -4.33 -20.46
CA THR A 40 6.25 -5.03 -19.56
C THR A 40 7.52 -5.52 -20.25
N ALA A 41 7.60 -5.38 -21.60
CA ALA A 41 8.74 -5.81 -22.42
C ALA A 41 8.96 -4.84 -23.58
N PHE A 42 10.21 -4.75 -24.06
CA PHE A 42 10.58 -3.83 -25.15
C PHE A 42 9.94 -4.16 -26.48
N ASP A 43 9.76 -5.43 -26.81
CA ASP A 43 9.14 -5.92 -28.06
C ASP A 43 7.68 -5.46 -28.23
N GLN A 44 7.03 -5.05 -27.15
CA GLN A 44 5.67 -4.50 -27.18
C GLN A 44 5.62 -3.05 -27.68
N MET A 45 6.76 -2.35 -27.80
CA MET A 45 6.87 -0.94 -28.21
C MET A 45 6.81 -0.77 -29.73
N ARG A 46 5.63 -0.95 -30.31
CA ARG A 46 5.38 -1.13 -31.75
C ARG A 46 5.81 0.02 -32.67
N ASN A 47 6.00 1.24 -32.15
CA ASN A 47 6.44 2.40 -32.92
C ASN A 47 7.96 2.63 -32.89
N LEU A 48 8.71 1.75 -32.24
CA LEU A 48 10.16 1.73 -32.28
C LEU A 48 10.64 0.82 -33.43
N SER A 49 11.76 1.19 -34.04
CA SER A 49 12.39 0.34 -35.03
C SER A 49 13.00 -0.92 -34.40
N LYS A 50 13.16 -1.98 -35.18
CA LYS A 50 13.86 -3.21 -34.75
C LYS A 50 15.28 -2.90 -34.23
N ALA A 51 15.97 -1.93 -34.85
CA ALA A 51 17.29 -1.49 -34.40
C ALA A 51 17.25 -0.80 -33.04
N ASP A 52 16.25 0.08 -32.80
CA ASP A 52 16.07 0.73 -31.49
C ASP A 52 15.76 -0.31 -30.40
N ILE A 53 14.88 -1.28 -30.69
CA ILE A 53 14.56 -2.38 -29.75
C ILE A 53 15.82 -3.20 -29.43
N ALA A 54 16.61 -3.56 -30.45
CA ALA A 54 17.85 -4.30 -30.23
C ALA A 54 18.84 -3.52 -29.33
N ILE A 55 18.95 -2.20 -29.47
CA ILE A 55 19.76 -1.35 -28.59
C ILE A 55 19.21 -1.37 -27.16
N LEU A 56 17.88 -1.26 -27.01
CA LEU A 56 17.25 -1.32 -25.68
C LEU A 56 17.52 -2.66 -25.00
N GLU A 57 17.27 -3.77 -25.67
CA GLU A 57 17.50 -5.12 -25.15
C GLU A 57 18.97 -5.42 -24.82
N ALA A 58 19.90 -4.87 -25.61
CA ALA A 58 21.35 -5.06 -25.38
C ALA A 58 21.85 -4.34 -24.11
N ASN A 59 21.33 -3.13 -23.83
CA ASN A 59 21.89 -2.24 -22.83
C ASN A 59 21.06 -2.12 -21.54
N PHE A 60 19.77 -2.47 -21.57
CA PHE A 60 18.84 -2.15 -20.49
C PHE A 60 18.00 -3.34 -20.06
N THR A 61 17.42 -3.20 -18.87
CA THR A 61 16.41 -4.09 -18.30
C THR A 61 15.14 -3.32 -17.95
N LEU A 62 14.03 -4.03 -17.87
CA LEU A 62 12.77 -3.53 -17.31
C LEU A 62 12.39 -4.37 -16.11
N LEU A 63 12.28 -3.76 -14.94
CA LEU A 63 11.88 -4.47 -13.72
C LEU A 63 10.59 -5.28 -13.88
N PRO A 64 9.49 -4.76 -14.49
CA PRO A 64 8.28 -5.57 -14.72
C PRO A 64 8.51 -6.85 -15.53
N GLN A 65 9.50 -6.88 -16.42
CA GLN A 65 9.88 -8.07 -17.18
C GLN A 65 10.65 -9.11 -16.35
N GLN A 66 11.32 -8.66 -15.29
CA GLN A 66 12.12 -9.51 -14.41
C GLN A 66 11.34 -10.07 -13.23
N LEU A 67 10.15 -9.49 -12.95
CA LEU A 67 9.29 -9.97 -11.89
C LEU A 67 8.70 -11.33 -12.24
N LYS A 68 8.63 -12.20 -11.24
CA LYS A 68 7.92 -13.47 -11.36
C LYS A 68 6.66 -13.45 -10.51
N ILE A 69 5.54 -13.83 -11.09
CA ILE A 69 4.32 -14.11 -10.34
C ILE A 69 4.44 -15.56 -9.85
N LEU A 70 4.77 -15.73 -8.56
CA LEU A 70 4.89 -17.06 -7.95
C LEU A 70 3.51 -17.67 -7.69
N ARG A 71 2.55 -16.85 -7.32
CA ARG A 71 1.18 -17.27 -7.04
C ARG A 71 0.21 -16.18 -7.41
N GLU A 72 -0.93 -16.57 -7.96
CA GLU A 72 -2.07 -15.69 -8.22
C GLU A 72 -3.33 -16.31 -7.63
N GLN A 73 -4.12 -15.49 -6.96
CA GLN A 73 -5.41 -15.87 -6.39
C GLN A 73 -6.45 -14.84 -6.80
N VAL A 74 -7.60 -15.30 -7.28
CA VAL A 74 -8.73 -14.46 -7.66
C VAL A 74 -9.90 -14.85 -6.78
N SER A 75 -10.59 -13.86 -6.19
CA SER A 75 -11.78 -14.12 -5.37
C SER A 75 -12.93 -14.66 -6.22
N GLN A 76 -13.82 -15.43 -5.61
CA GLN A 76 -14.97 -16.04 -6.31
C GLN A 76 -15.89 -15.00 -6.96
N ASP A 77 -15.98 -13.80 -6.41
CA ASP A 77 -16.75 -12.68 -6.94
C ASP A 77 -16.01 -11.86 -8.02
N ASP A 78 -14.78 -12.24 -8.37
CA ASP A 78 -13.88 -11.54 -9.32
C ASP A 78 -13.64 -10.06 -8.96
N LEU A 79 -13.85 -9.69 -7.70
CA LEU A 79 -13.62 -8.32 -7.23
C LEU A 79 -12.20 -8.09 -6.74
N THR A 80 -11.48 -9.16 -6.44
CA THR A 80 -10.13 -9.07 -5.86
C THR A 80 -9.18 -10.08 -6.49
N ARG A 81 -7.98 -9.60 -6.79
CA ARG A 81 -6.88 -10.41 -7.32
C ARG A 81 -5.63 -10.14 -6.48
N LYS A 82 -5.08 -11.17 -5.86
CA LYS A 82 -3.83 -11.12 -5.12
C LYS A 82 -2.74 -11.82 -5.91
N VAL A 83 -1.56 -11.22 -5.97
CA VAL A 83 -0.36 -11.84 -6.55
C VAL A 83 0.80 -11.80 -5.56
N LEU A 84 1.56 -12.87 -5.53
CA LEU A 84 2.88 -12.95 -4.88
C LEU A 84 3.93 -12.68 -5.95
N LEU A 85 4.62 -11.54 -5.83
CA LEU A 85 5.66 -11.09 -6.75
C LEU A 85 7.04 -11.38 -6.19
N GLU A 86 7.86 -12.11 -6.94
CA GLU A 86 9.30 -12.28 -6.65
C GLU A 86 10.09 -11.23 -7.43
N PHE A 87 10.98 -10.54 -6.71
CA PHE A 87 11.97 -9.62 -7.26
C PHE A 87 13.25 -10.35 -7.71
N PRO A 88 14.13 -9.69 -8.51
CA PRO A 88 15.38 -10.31 -9.01
C PRO A 88 16.33 -10.81 -7.93
N ASP A 89 16.22 -10.32 -6.70
CA ASP A 89 17.02 -10.76 -5.55
C ASP A 89 16.44 -11.98 -4.81
N GLY A 90 15.34 -12.56 -5.33
CA GLY A 90 14.66 -13.71 -4.74
C GLY A 90 13.68 -13.38 -3.61
N ASN A 91 13.62 -12.12 -3.16
CA ASN A 91 12.62 -11.71 -2.18
C ASN A 91 11.26 -11.53 -2.83
N SER A 92 10.20 -11.73 -2.05
CA SER A 92 8.84 -11.62 -2.57
C SER A 92 7.93 -10.79 -1.67
N VAL A 93 6.92 -10.17 -2.29
CA VAL A 93 5.85 -9.45 -1.60
C VAL A 93 4.50 -9.78 -2.20
N GLU A 94 3.46 -9.68 -1.40
CA GLU A 94 2.09 -9.74 -1.88
C GLU A 94 1.59 -8.34 -2.23
N THR A 95 0.83 -8.25 -3.31
CA THR A 95 0.09 -7.05 -3.71
C THR A 95 -1.31 -7.44 -4.18
N VAL A 96 -2.28 -6.53 -4.02
CA VAL A 96 -3.69 -6.84 -4.21
C VAL A 96 -4.36 -5.80 -5.09
N LEU A 97 -4.99 -6.24 -6.17
CA LEU A 97 -5.92 -5.44 -6.97
C LEU A 97 -7.34 -5.63 -6.44
N MET A 98 -8.05 -4.54 -6.22
CA MET A 98 -9.44 -4.53 -5.77
C MET A 98 -10.29 -3.73 -6.75
N ARG A 99 -11.39 -4.33 -7.21
CA ARG A 99 -12.39 -3.67 -8.04
C ARG A 99 -13.50 -3.10 -7.15
N HIS A 100 -13.82 -1.84 -7.36
CA HIS A 100 -14.91 -1.13 -6.71
C HIS A 100 -15.82 -0.49 -7.76
N ASP A 101 -16.99 -0.03 -7.36
CA ASP A 101 -17.93 0.69 -8.25
C ASP A 101 -17.30 1.99 -8.80
N TYR A 102 -16.35 2.57 -8.08
CA TYR A 102 -15.64 3.80 -8.44
C TYR A 102 -14.29 3.55 -9.15
N GLY A 103 -13.96 2.32 -9.51
CA GLY A 103 -12.73 1.97 -10.22
C GLY A 103 -11.85 0.94 -9.52
N TYR A 104 -10.58 0.89 -9.89
CA TYR A 104 -9.63 -0.12 -9.43
C TYR A 104 -8.62 0.48 -8.45
N SER A 105 -8.44 -0.14 -7.29
CA SER A 105 -7.42 0.23 -6.32
C SER A 105 -6.38 -0.89 -6.16
N VAL A 106 -5.12 -0.50 -5.98
CA VAL A 106 -4.04 -1.44 -5.70
C VAL A 106 -3.53 -1.21 -4.27
N CYS A 107 -3.47 -2.29 -3.49
CA CYS A 107 -2.78 -2.33 -2.21
C CYS A 107 -1.35 -2.78 -2.45
N VAL A 108 -0.39 -1.91 -2.12
CA VAL A 108 1.05 -2.16 -2.31
C VAL A 108 1.77 -2.33 -1.00
N SER A 109 2.81 -3.16 -1.03
CA SER A 109 3.79 -3.31 0.03
C SER A 109 4.89 -2.26 -0.09
N SER A 110 5.44 -1.84 1.04
CA SER A 110 6.56 -0.87 1.12
C SER A 110 7.88 -1.51 1.55
N GLN A 111 7.83 -2.70 2.14
CA GLN A 111 8.99 -3.46 2.61
C GLN A 111 8.79 -4.96 2.33
N VAL A 112 9.87 -5.71 2.28
CA VAL A 112 9.85 -7.16 2.36
C VAL A 112 9.79 -7.53 3.85
N GLY A 113 8.62 -7.98 4.32
CA GLY A 113 8.36 -8.17 5.74
C GLY A 113 8.07 -6.87 6.50
N CYS A 114 8.07 -6.91 7.85
CA CYS A 114 7.78 -5.76 8.70
C CYS A 114 8.27 -5.98 10.12
N ASP A 115 8.97 -5.00 10.70
CA ASP A 115 9.51 -5.09 12.08
C ASP A 115 8.62 -4.45 13.15
N MET A 116 7.42 -3.98 12.79
CA MET A 116 6.55 -3.29 13.78
C MET A 116 5.99 -4.22 14.86
N GLY A 117 6.04 -5.54 14.65
CA GLY A 117 5.69 -6.53 15.66
C GLY A 117 4.22 -6.54 16.07
N CYS A 118 3.31 -6.00 15.24
CA CYS A 118 1.87 -5.98 15.55
C CYS A 118 1.36 -7.40 15.81
N ALA A 119 0.72 -7.60 16.98
CA ALA A 119 0.31 -8.92 17.44
C ALA A 119 -0.67 -9.64 16.50
N PHE A 120 -1.46 -8.90 15.75
CA PHE A 120 -2.51 -9.40 14.86
C PHE A 120 -2.08 -9.52 13.38
N CYS A 121 -0.87 -9.09 13.00
CA CYS A 121 -0.47 -8.97 11.61
C CYS A 121 0.50 -10.09 11.19
N ALA A 122 0.22 -10.74 10.05
CA ALA A 122 1.07 -11.77 9.49
C ALA A 122 2.36 -11.24 8.86
N SER A 123 2.38 -9.97 8.38
CA SER A 123 3.57 -9.38 7.77
C SER A 123 4.77 -9.26 8.72
N GLY A 124 4.53 -9.29 10.04
CA GLY A 124 5.60 -9.23 11.05
C GLY A 124 6.15 -10.60 11.48
N LEU A 125 5.69 -11.72 10.91
CA LEU A 125 6.11 -13.06 11.34
C LEU A 125 7.60 -13.33 11.08
N SER A 126 8.15 -12.79 9.99
CA SER A 126 9.54 -13.02 9.57
C SER A 126 10.45 -11.80 9.74
N GLY A 127 9.97 -10.75 10.40
CA GLY A 127 10.69 -9.47 10.49
C GLY A 127 10.75 -8.72 9.15
N CYS A 128 11.56 -7.65 9.09
CA CYS A 128 11.81 -6.88 7.89
C CYS A 128 13.16 -7.26 7.29
N ILE A 129 13.15 -7.73 6.04
CA ILE A 129 14.39 -8.08 5.32
C ILE A 129 15.02 -6.82 4.73
N ARG A 130 14.20 -6.01 4.01
CA ARG A 130 14.66 -4.74 3.40
C ARG A 130 13.51 -3.83 3.00
N ASN A 131 13.84 -2.58 2.79
CA ASN A 131 12.96 -1.62 2.12
C ASN A 131 12.81 -1.98 0.63
N LEU A 132 11.64 -1.69 0.05
CA LEU A 132 11.45 -1.68 -1.40
C LEU A 132 11.93 -0.35 -1.98
N THR A 133 12.49 -0.39 -3.16
CA THR A 133 12.78 0.81 -3.95
C THR A 133 11.49 1.43 -4.51
N ALA A 134 11.53 2.70 -4.91
CA ALA A 134 10.40 3.34 -5.58
C ALA A 134 9.97 2.57 -6.85
N ALA A 135 10.92 2.05 -7.62
CA ALA A 135 10.65 1.23 -8.81
C ALA A 135 9.91 -0.06 -8.45
N GLU A 136 10.27 -0.75 -7.36
CA GLU A 136 9.59 -1.96 -6.90
C GLU A 136 8.17 -1.68 -6.39
N ILE A 137 7.94 -0.52 -5.75
CA ILE A 137 6.60 -0.08 -5.36
C ILE A 137 5.75 0.22 -6.60
N LEU A 138 6.31 0.93 -7.59
CA LEU A 138 5.66 1.22 -8.86
C LEU A 138 5.33 -0.07 -9.63
N ALA A 139 6.25 -1.03 -9.65
CA ALA A 139 6.08 -2.28 -10.39
C ALA A 139 4.83 -3.07 -9.90
N GLN A 140 4.51 -3.03 -8.61
CA GLN A 140 3.29 -3.62 -8.06
C GLN A 140 2.02 -3.00 -8.68
N VAL A 141 2.04 -1.70 -8.95
CA VAL A 141 0.92 -0.99 -9.60
C VAL A 141 0.86 -1.35 -11.08
N TYR A 142 2.00 -1.29 -11.76
CA TYR A 142 2.07 -1.45 -13.21
C TYR A 142 1.83 -2.88 -13.68
N ILE A 143 2.13 -3.91 -12.85
CA ILE A 143 1.77 -5.29 -13.17
C ILE A 143 0.24 -5.44 -13.34
N PHE A 144 -0.54 -4.85 -12.44
CA PHE A 144 -2.00 -4.85 -12.55
C PHE A 144 -2.50 -3.90 -13.63
N ASN A 145 -1.87 -2.74 -13.78
CA ASN A 145 -2.29 -1.79 -14.81
C ASN A 145 -2.11 -2.38 -16.22
N SER A 146 -1.05 -3.18 -16.44
CA SER A 146 -0.83 -3.87 -17.71
C SER A 146 -1.94 -4.87 -18.08
N MET A 147 -2.61 -5.46 -17.06
CA MET A 147 -3.76 -6.33 -17.27
C MET A 147 -5.01 -5.49 -17.62
N LEU A 148 -5.24 -4.39 -16.90
CA LEU A 148 -6.41 -3.54 -17.04
C LEU A 148 -6.44 -2.74 -18.35
N VAL A 149 -5.30 -2.26 -18.81
CA VAL A 149 -5.19 -1.46 -20.07
C VAL A 149 -5.70 -2.25 -21.28
N ARG A 150 -5.55 -3.58 -21.29
CA ARG A 150 -6.10 -4.44 -22.36
C ARG A 150 -7.62 -4.38 -22.47
N GLU A 151 -8.28 -4.02 -21.36
CA GLU A 151 -9.74 -3.85 -21.25
C GLU A 151 -10.17 -2.37 -21.34
N GLY A 152 -9.25 -1.45 -21.66
CA GLY A 152 -9.53 -0.01 -21.67
C GLY A 152 -9.71 0.58 -20.28
N LYS A 153 -9.24 -0.09 -19.22
CA LYS A 153 -9.33 0.30 -17.84
C LYS A 153 -7.93 0.63 -17.29
N GLN A 154 -7.87 1.29 -16.13
CA GLN A 154 -6.60 1.57 -15.45
C GLN A 154 -6.76 1.57 -13.93
N VAL A 155 -5.64 1.43 -13.23
CA VAL A 155 -5.58 1.66 -11.79
C VAL A 155 -5.89 3.13 -11.50
N SER A 156 -6.85 3.39 -10.62
CA SER A 156 -7.32 4.74 -10.28
C SER A 156 -7.00 5.16 -8.84
N ARG A 157 -6.65 4.22 -7.99
CA ARG A 157 -6.31 4.46 -6.58
C ARG A 157 -5.16 3.56 -6.12
N ILE A 158 -4.42 4.03 -5.13
CA ILE A 158 -3.38 3.26 -4.46
C ILE A 158 -3.52 3.39 -2.94
N VAL A 159 -3.34 2.28 -2.24
CA VAL A 159 -3.23 2.25 -0.79
C VAL A 159 -1.93 1.57 -0.39
N VAL A 160 -1.08 2.26 0.35
CA VAL A 160 0.17 1.70 0.89
C VAL A 160 -0.18 1.07 2.25
N MET A 161 -0.74 -0.14 2.18
CA MET A 161 -1.28 -0.90 3.32
C MET A 161 -0.91 -2.39 3.24
N GLY A 162 0.04 -2.74 2.39
CA GLY A 162 0.60 -4.08 2.29
C GLY A 162 1.65 -4.35 3.37
N SER A 163 2.65 -5.17 3.06
CA SER A 163 3.74 -5.47 3.98
C SER A 163 4.66 -4.26 4.19
N GLY A 164 5.05 -4.02 5.44
CA GLY A 164 5.97 -2.95 5.84
C GLY A 164 5.30 -1.74 6.47
N GLU A 165 6.14 -0.90 7.10
CA GLU A 165 5.77 0.42 7.62
C GLU A 165 6.26 1.50 6.64
N PRO A 166 5.35 2.17 5.91
CA PRO A 166 5.75 3.10 4.86
C PRO A 166 6.54 4.32 5.35
N MET A 167 6.35 4.74 6.60
CA MET A 167 7.10 5.87 7.16
C MET A 167 8.57 5.53 7.46
N LEU A 168 8.93 4.24 7.55
CA LEU A 168 10.32 3.79 7.63
C LEU A 168 10.97 3.64 6.25
N ASN A 169 10.17 3.69 5.18
CA ASN A 169 10.63 3.72 3.78
C ASN A 169 10.13 4.98 3.06
N PHE A 170 10.12 6.10 3.77
CA PHE A 170 9.44 7.33 3.40
C PHE A 170 9.80 7.83 2.00
N ASP A 171 11.10 7.96 1.71
CA ASP A 171 11.56 8.56 0.46
C ASP A 171 11.17 7.72 -0.78
N ALA A 172 11.28 6.40 -0.69
CA ALA A 172 10.87 5.52 -1.78
C ALA A 172 9.35 5.51 -1.98
N VAL A 173 8.58 5.51 -0.88
CA VAL A 173 7.11 5.59 -0.94
C VAL A 173 6.66 6.90 -1.55
N ILE A 174 7.15 8.03 -1.04
CA ILE A 174 6.78 9.35 -1.57
C ILE A 174 7.23 9.50 -3.02
N GLY A 175 8.45 9.07 -3.37
CA GLY A 175 8.94 9.08 -4.74
C GLY A 175 8.03 8.30 -5.70
N ALA A 176 7.57 7.11 -5.30
CA ALA A 176 6.61 6.34 -6.09
C ALA A 176 5.26 7.04 -6.25
N LEU A 177 4.72 7.65 -5.19
CA LEU A 177 3.45 8.37 -5.26
C LEU A 177 3.54 9.64 -6.12
N GLN A 178 4.63 10.40 -5.99
CA GLN A 178 4.90 11.57 -6.83
C GLN A 178 5.06 11.19 -8.30
N PHE A 179 5.71 10.04 -8.57
CA PHE A 179 5.84 9.51 -9.91
C PHE A 179 4.47 9.19 -10.54
N LEU A 180 3.58 8.50 -9.81
CA LEU A 180 2.22 8.18 -10.28
C LEU A 180 1.35 9.43 -10.50
N HIS A 181 1.70 10.56 -9.89
CA HIS A 181 1.02 11.83 -10.07
C HIS A 181 1.44 12.57 -11.34
N GLN A 182 2.60 12.28 -11.92
CA GLN A 182 3.10 12.98 -13.11
C GLN A 182 2.15 12.79 -14.31
N GLU A 183 1.99 13.85 -15.11
CA GLU A 183 1.08 13.90 -16.26
C GLU A 183 1.37 12.80 -17.30
N ASN A 184 2.65 12.45 -17.48
CA ASN A 184 3.09 11.43 -18.42
C ASN A 184 3.07 9.99 -17.88
N THR A 185 2.44 9.76 -16.74
CA THR A 185 2.28 8.45 -16.08
C THR A 185 0.79 8.10 -15.96
N LEU A 186 0.34 7.57 -14.83
CA LEU A 186 -1.08 7.31 -14.59
C LEU A 186 -1.88 8.58 -14.27
N TYR A 187 -1.20 9.71 -14.05
CA TYR A 187 -1.77 11.01 -13.68
C TYR A 187 -2.74 10.91 -12.51
N MET A 188 -2.35 10.12 -11.51
CA MET A 188 -3.19 9.84 -10.35
C MET A 188 -3.21 11.04 -9.41
N SER A 189 -4.40 11.50 -9.04
CA SER A 189 -4.54 12.54 -8.02
C SER A 189 -4.04 12.05 -6.66
N TYR A 190 -3.31 12.88 -5.91
CA TYR A 190 -2.92 12.59 -4.52
C TYR A 190 -4.11 12.23 -3.62
N ARG A 191 -5.31 12.76 -3.92
CA ARG A 191 -6.55 12.40 -3.20
C ARG A 191 -6.99 10.96 -3.41
N ASN A 192 -6.44 10.28 -4.40
CA ASN A 192 -6.67 8.85 -4.68
C ASN A 192 -5.54 7.97 -4.13
N MET A 193 -4.61 8.55 -3.38
CA MET A 193 -3.49 7.86 -2.76
C MET A 193 -3.67 7.87 -1.24
N THR A 194 -3.45 6.73 -0.60
CA THR A 194 -3.54 6.59 0.85
C THR A 194 -2.26 5.98 1.38
N ILE A 195 -1.70 6.57 2.43
CA ILE A 195 -0.61 5.98 3.22
C ILE A 195 -1.19 5.60 4.59
N SER A 196 -0.96 4.36 5.01
CA SER A 196 -1.29 3.90 6.35
C SER A 196 -0.02 3.69 7.16
N THR A 197 0.01 4.22 8.38
CA THR A 197 1.15 4.07 9.29
C THR A 197 0.69 3.63 10.68
N CYS A 198 1.54 2.88 11.36
CA CYS A 198 1.32 2.54 12.77
C CYS A 198 1.59 3.73 13.72
N GLY A 199 1.99 4.90 13.17
CA GLY A 199 2.19 6.13 13.94
C GLY A 199 3.65 6.49 14.16
N ILE A 200 4.50 6.33 13.15
CA ILE A 200 5.88 6.84 13.16
C ILE A 200 5.85 8.36 13.00
N ILE A 201 5.86 9.06 14.13
CA ILE A 201 5.68 10.53 14.19
C ILE A 201 6.63 11.31 13.27
N PRO A 202 7.95 11.03 13.22
CA PRO A 202 8.84 11.74 12.30
C PRO A 202 8.44 11.60 10.81
N GLY A 203 7.84 10.47 10.43
CA GLY A 203 7.31 10.26 9.08
C GLY A 203 6.04 11.07 8.81
N ILE A 204 5.14 11.16 9.79
CA ILE A 204 3.93 11.99 9.70
C ILE A 204 4.31 13.47 9.58
N GLU A 205 5.28 13.94 10.35
CA GLU A 205 5.78 15.31 10.31
C GLU A 205 6.40 15.65 8.93
N LYS A 206 7.24 14.75 8.39
CA LYS A 206 7.77 14.91 7.02
C LYS A 206 6.65 14.99 5.98
N LEU A 207 5.63 14.11 6.08
CA LEU A 207 4.48 14.15 5.17
C LEU A 207 3.70 15.45 5.31
N THR A 208 3.56 15.97 6.53
CA THR A 208 2.92 17.27 6.79
C THR A 208 3.68 18.41 6.11
N GLN A 209 5.01 18.45 6.25
CA GLN A 209 5.86 19.47 5.62
C GLN A 209 5.80 19.47 4.09
N LEU A 210 5.62 18.30 3.47
CA LEU A 210 5.45 18.21 2.01
C LEU A 210 4.14 18.83 1.51
N GLY A 211 3.12 18.99 2.35
CA GLY A 211 1.84 19.60 2.00
C GLY A 211 1.04 18.86 0.92
N LEU A 212 1.39 17.62 0.61
CA LEU A 212 0.69 16.83 -0.40
C LEU A 212 -0.67 16.37 0.14
N PRO A 213 -1.78 16.55 -0.62
CA PRO A 213 -3.12 16.20 -0.14
C PRO A 213 -3.40 14.69 -0.24
N ILE A 214 -2.46 13.87 0.24
CA ILE A 214 -2.57 12.41 0.33
C ILE A 214 -3.53 12.06 1.46
N ASN A 215 -4.22 10.92 1.40
CA ASN A 215 -5.02 10.45 2.52
C ASN A 215 -4.11 9.77 3.55
N LEU A 216 -4.11 10.25 4.77
CA LEU A 216 -3.39 9.64 5.89
C LEU A 216 -4.33 8.73 6.66
N ALA A 217 -3.94 7.47 6.82
CA ALA A 217 -4.58 6.51 7.70
C ALA A 217 -3.63 6.16 8.86
N ILE A 218 -4.16 6.15 10.07
CA ILE A 218 -3.41 5.81 11.29
C ILE A 218 -3.93 4.48 11.82
N SER A 219 -3.08 3.49 11.87
CA SER A 219 -3.34 2.22 12.55
C SER A 219 -3.33 2.45 14.07
N LEU A 220 -4.51 2.71 14.64
CA LEU A 220 -4.66 3.02 16.07
C LEU A 220 -4.89 1.74 16.90
N HIS A 221 -5.91 0.97 16.55
CA HIS A 221 -6.26 -0.38 17.00
C HIS A 221 -6.55 -0.57 18.50
N ALA A 222 -6.24 0.40 19.34
CA ALA A 222 -6.64 0.44 20.75
C ALA A 222 -6.83 1.89 21.19
N ALA A 223 -7.67 2.10 22.21
CA ALA A 223 -7.92 3.40 22.82
C ALA A 223 -7.28 3.53 24.22
N GLU A 224 -6.58 2.50 24.65
CA GLU A 224 -5.88 2.40 25.92
C GLU A 224 -4.38 2.18 25.68
N PRO A 225 -3.47 2.91 26.37
CA PRO A 225 -2.04 2.81 26.16
C PRO A 225 -1.50 1.39 26.34
N GLU A 226 -1.91 0.71 27.40
CA GLU A 226 -1.44 -0.63 27.78
C GLU A 226 -1.85 -1.67 26.72
N LEU A 227 -3.11 -1.64 26.33
CA LEU A 227 -3.61 -2.53 25.27
C LEU A 227 -2.96 -2.23 23.93
N ARG A 228 -2.70 -0.94 23.64
CA ARG A 228 -1.99 -0.59 22.41
C ARG A 228 -0.55 -1.10 22.42
N ILE A 229 0.15 -1.09 23.56
CA ILE A 229 1.50 -1.68 23.68
C ILE A 229 1.46 -3.19 23.43
N GLU A 230 0.43 -3.88 23.95
CA GLU A 230 0.23 -5.32 23.71
C GLU A 230 0.01 -5.63 22.23
N LEU A 231 -0.88 -4.89 21.57
CA LEU A 231 -1.25 -5.11 20.18
C LEU A 231 -0.23 -4.54 19.20
N MET A 232 0.41 -3.43 19.55
CA MET A 232 1.32 -2.66 18.69
C MET A 232 2.50 -2.13 19.52
N PRO A 233 3.62 -2.86 19.59
CA PRO A 233 4.78 -2.47 20.41
C PRO A 233 5.37 -1.09 20.07
N VAL A 234 5.13 -0.57 18.87
CA VAL A 234 5.52 0.78 18.45
C VAL A 234 5.02 1.88 19.38
N ASN A 235 3.95 1.63 20.14
CA ASN A 235 3.42 2.59 21.13
C ASN A 235 4.40 2.92 22.27
N LYS A 236 5.41 2.09 22.51
CA LYS A 236 6.50 2.36 23.46
C LYS A 236 7.36 3.55 23.03
N GLY A 237 7.59 3.69 21.74
CA GLY A 237 8.38 4.79 21.15
C GLY A 237 7.52 5.99 20.74
N PHE A 238 6.27 5.72 20.34
CA PHE A 238 5.31 6.72 19.86
C PHE A 238 3.95 6.51 20.52
N PRO A 239 3.73 7.11 21.71
CA PRO A 239 2.46 7.05 22.43
C PRO A 239 1.30 7.51 21.54
N PHE A 240 0.15 6.85 21.62
CA PHE A 240 -0.94 7.11 20.68
C PHE A 240 -1.52 8.53 20.79
N GLN A 241 -1.42 9.16 21.95
CA GLN A 241 -1.82 10.56 22.14
C GLN A 241 -0.97 11.50 21.27
N ASP A 242 0.35 11.26 21.24
CA ASP A 242 1.29 12.05 20.44
C ASP A 242 1.08 11.77 18.94
N VAL A 243 0.75 10.52 18.59
CA VAL A 243 0.38 10.15 17.21
C VAL A 243 -0.90 10.89 16.78
N ILE A 244 -1.92 10.96 17.64
CA ILE A 244 -3.14 11.74 17.35
C ILE A 244 -2.79 13.22 17.19
N GLN A 245 -1.92 13.79 18.01
CA GLN A 245 -1.49 15.17 17.90
C GLN A 245 -0.75 15.44 16.57
N ALA A 246 0.15 14.56 16.16
CA ALA A 246 0.83 14.65 14.88
C ALA A 246 -0.16 14.55 13.69
N ALA A 247 -1.17 13.68 13.80
CA ALA A 247 -2.24 13.58 12.81
C ALA A 247 -3.10 14.85 12.74
N GLU A 248 -3.36 15.52 13.87
CA GLU A 248 -4.07 16.82 13.88
C GLU A 248 -3.23 17.93 13.24
N ALA A 249 -1.92 17.94 13.43
CA ALA A 249 -1.04 18.85 12.72
C ALA A 249 -1.11 18.64 11.20
N TYR A 250 -1.17 17.38 10.74
CA TYR A 250 -1.39 17.04 9.34
C TYR A 250 -2.74 17.57 8.82
N VAL A 251 -3.81 17.39 9.58
CA VAL A 251 -5.15 17.93 9.27
C VAL A 251 -5.09 19.45 9.15
N GLY A 252 -4.49 20.12 10.11
CA GLY A 252 -4.39 21.60 10.14
C GLY A 252 -3.62 22.17 8.93
N TYR A 253 -2.57 21.46 8.49
CA TYR A 253 -1.75 21.90 7.38
C TYR A 253 -2.37 21.60 6.00
N THR A 254 -2.94 20.40 5.84
CA THR A 254 -3.42 19.92 4.53
C THR A 254 -4.92 20.12 4.31
N GLY A 255 -5.70 20.36 5.35
CA GLY A 255 -7.15 20.34 5.34
C GLY A 255 -7.76 18.96 5.10
N ARG A 256 -6.93 17.88 5.10
CA ARG A 256 -7.38 16.52 4.80
C ARG A 256 -7.84 15.81 6.08
N GLN A 257 -8.98 15.13 5.99
CA GLN A 257 -9.44 14.26 7.07
C GLN A 257 -8.47 13.08 7.24
N VAL A 258 -8.15 12.73 8.49
CA VAL A 258 -7.41 11.51 8.83
C VAL A 258 -8.38 10.37 9.10
N THR A 259 -8.03 9.16 8.63
CA THR A 259 -8.77 7.94 8.94
C THR A 259 -8.04 7.15 10.00
N TYR A 260 -8.71 6.84 11.11
CA TYR A 260 -8.19 5.92 12.13
C TYR A 260 -8.68 4.50 11.84
N GLU A 261 -7.75 3.62 11.53
CA GLU A 261 -8.00 2.19 11.35
C GLU A 261 -8.07 1.54 12.73
N TYR A 262 -9.15 0.82 13.01
CA TYR A 262 -9.37 0.16 14.29
C TYR A 262 -9.80 -1.28 14.06
N ILE A 263 -8.85 -2.22 14.28
CA ILE A 263 -9.16 -3.64 14.24
C ILE A 263 -9.99 -4.01 15.46
N LEU A 264 -11.08 -4.72 15.25
CA LEU A 264 -11.93 -5.24 16.33
C LEU A 264 -11.58 -6.71 16.56
N ILE A 265 -11.06 -7.02 17.75
CA ILE A 265 -10.64 -8.35 18.19
C ILE A 265 -11.55 -8.79 19.33
N ALA A 266 -12.18 -9.97 19.19
CA ALA A 266 -13.12 -10.50 20.17
C ALA A 266 -12.52 -10.59 21.57
N GLY A 267 -13.22 -10.00 22.55
CA GLY A 267 -12.83 -10.01 23.95
C GLY A 267 -11.57 -9.20 24.31
N LYS A 268 -11.02 -8.43 23.36
CA LYS A 268 -9.84 -7.59 23.60
C LYS A 268 -10.17 -6.09 23.59
N ASN A 269 -10.59 -5.57 22.46
CA ASN A 269 -10.80 -4.13 22.23
C ASN A 269 -12.18 -3.82 21.63
N ASP A 270 -13.11 -4.75 21.69
CA ASP A 270 -14.43 -4.70 21.04
C ASP A 270 -15.58 -4.35 21.99
N SER A 271 -15.25 -3.99 23.25
CA SER A 271 -16.25 -3.64 24.27
C SER A 271 -16.87 -2.25 24.04
N PRO A 272 -18.09 -1.99 24.55
CA PRO A 272 -18.67 -0.64 24.56
C PRO A 272 -17.80 0.38 25.28
N VAL A 273 -17.07 -0.02 26.32
CA VAL A 273 -16.13 0.85 27.05
C VAL A 273 -14.99 1.28 26.14
N ALA A 274 -14.39 0.35 25.39
CA ALA A 274 -13.37 0.68 24.40
C ALA A 274 -13.88 1.65 23.33
N ALA A 275 -15.14 1.48 22.91
CA ALA A 275 -15.78 2.40 21.94
C ALA A 275 -15.96 3.82 22.52
N GLU A 276 -16.41 3.94 23.80
CA GLU A 276 -16.53 5.24 24.48
C GLU A 276 -15.15 5.92 24.66
N LEU A 277 -14.11 5.17 25.02
CA LEU A 277 -12.75 5.70 25.11
C LEU A 277 -12.24 6.20 23.77
N LEU A 278 -12.40 5.42 22.70
CA LEU A 278 -12.05 5.84 21.34
C LEU A 278 -12.80 7.11 20.94
N ALA A 279 -14.10 7.15 21.22
CA ALA A 279 -14.94 8.31 20.96
C ALA A 279 -14.45 9.57 21.69
N ASN A 280 -14.06 9.44 22.97
CA ASN A 280 -13.52 10.55 23.75
C ASN A 280 -12.20 11.11 23.19
N HIS A 281 -11.33 10.27 22.63
CA HIS A 281 -10.09 10.71 22.00
C HIS A 281 -10.32 11.42 20.65
N LEU A 282 -11.36 11.04 19.91
CA LEU A 282 -11.55 11.49 18.53
C LEU A 282 -12.70 12.51 18.34
N ARG A 283 -13.52 12.72 19.35
CA ARG A 283 -14.61 13.72 19.26
C ARG A 283 -14.06 15.12 18.97
N PHE A 284 -14.77 15.88 18.13
CA PHE A 284 -14.41 17.21 17.66
C PHE A 284 -13.18 17.27 16.75
N LYS A 285 -12.60 16.13 16.36
CA LYS A 285 -11.49 16.07 15.43
C LYS A 285 -11.99 15.88 14.01
N HIS A 286 -11.25 16.41 13.02
CA HIS A 286 -11.57 16.17 11.60
C HIS A 286 -11.06 14.79 11.18
N ALA A 287 -11.74 13.78 11.66
CA ALA A 287 -11.36 12.38 11.58
C ALA A 287 -12.51 11.47 11.17
N SER A 288 -12.18 10.31 10.64
CA SER A 288 -13.08 9.16 10.49
C SER A 288 -12.49 7.93 11.12
N VAL A 289 -13.32 6.95 11.45
CA VAL A 289 -12.90 5.65 11.97
C VAL A 289 -13.33 4.56 11.00
N ASN A 290 -12.39 3.71 10.63
CA ASN A 290 -12.65 2.52 9.85
C ASN A 290 -12.52 1.29 10.75
N LEU A 291 -13.64 0.68 11.11
CA LEU A 291 -13.70 -0.52 11.92
C LEU A 291 -13.40 -1.74 11.07
N ILE A 292 -12.40 -2.51 11.44
CA ILE A 292 -11.96 -3.71 10.75
C ILE A 292 -12.19 -4.91 11.66
N PRO A 293 -13.30 -5.67 11.51
CA PRO A 293 -13.43 -6.92 12.25
C PRO A 293 -12.24 -7.84 11.93
N ALA A 294 -11.57 -8.38 12.96
CA ALA A 294 -10.35 -9.14 12.81
C ALA A 294 -10.49 -10.25 11.75
N ASN A 295 -9.48 -10.36 10.88
CA ASN A 295 -9.39 -11.46 9.95
C ASN A 295 -8.58 -12.60 10.58
N PRO A 296 -8.92 -13.85 10.33
CA PRO A 296 -8.19 -14.98 10.88
C PRO A 296 -6.73 -14.98 10.42
N VAL A 297 -5.82 -15.02 11.37
CA VAL A 297 -4.39 -15.29 11.15
C VAL A 297 -4.08 -16.44 12.09
N PRO A 298 -4.02 -17.69 11.60
CA PRO A 298 -3.94 -18.88 12.46
C PRO A 298 -2.79 -18.82 13.47
N GLU A 299 -1.65 -18.28 13.07
CA GLU A 299 -0.46 -18.15 13.91
C GLU A 299 -0.59 -17.11 15.04
N LYS A 300 -1.60 -16.26 14.97
CA LYS A 300 -1.81 -15.17 15.96
C LYS A 300 -2.93 -15.45 16.96
N GLY A 301 -3.84 -16.39 16.65
CA GLY A 301 -4.87 -16.86 17.56
C GLY A 301 -5.94 -15.84 17.95
N PHE A 302 -6.08 -14.74 17.22
CA PHE A 302 -7.12 -13.74 17.47
C PHE A 302 -8.41 -14.09 16.75
N GLU A 303 -9.52 -13.87 17.45
CA GLU A 303 -10.85 -14.17 16.94
C GLU A 303 -11.58 -12.90 16.50
N ARG A 304 -12.49 -13.10 15.56
CA ARG A 304 -13.36 -12.06 15.05
C ARG A 304 -14.56 -11.87 15.98
N PRO A 305 -14.95 -10.64 16.31
CA PRO A 305 -16.17 -10.38 17.08
C PRO A 305 -17.43 -10.67 16.27
N SER A 306 -18.52 -10.97 16.97
CA SER A 306 -19.83 -11.16 16.34
C SER A 306 -20.32 -9.86 15.68
N LYS A 307 -21.18 -9.97 14.66
CA LYS A 307 -21.81 -8.80 14.00
C LYS A 307 -22.51 -7.88 15.01
N LYS A 308 -23.18 -8.45 16.03
CA LYS A 308 -23.88 -7.70 17.07
C LYS A 308 -22.91 -6.81 17.87
N VAL A 309 -21.72 -7.32 18.18
CA VAL A 309 -20.68 -6.55 18.90
C VAL A 309 -20.15 -5.42 18.02
N VAL A 310 -19.85 -5.70 16.74
CA VAL A 310 -19.39 -4.70 15.76
C VAL A 310 -20.42 -3.57 15.59
N GLU A 311 -21.69 -3.92 15.47
CA GLU A 311 -22.80 -2.95 15.36
C GLU A 311 -22.97 -2.12 16.64
N ALA A 312 -22.84 -2.73 17.81
CA ALA A 312 -22.89 -2.02 19.08
C ALA A 312 -21.74 -1.00 19.21
N PHE A 313 -20.52 -1.40 18.84
CA PHE A 313 -19.36 -0.53 18.82
C PHE A 313 -19.57 0.67 17.85
N LEU A 314 -20.04 0.38 16.64
CA LEU A 314 -20.35 1.41 15.65
C LEU A 314 -21.40 2.42 16.17
N LYS A 315 -22.45 1.93 16.80
CA LYS A 315 -23.51 2.79 17.38
C LYS A 315 -22.98 3.75 18.45
N VAL A 316 -22.04 3.30 19.28
CA VAL A 316 -21.40 4.18 20.28
C VAL A 316 -20.65 5.31 19.57
N LEU A 317 -19.82 5.03 18.56
CA LEU A 317 -19.10 6.06 17.82
C LEU A 317 -20.06 7.05 17.12
N GLN A 318 -21.12 6.55 16.52
CA GLN A 318 -22.15 7.37 15.86
C GLN A 318 -22.90 8.27 16.85
N LYS A 319 -23.21 7.78 18.07
CA LYS A 319 -23.80 8.59 19.16
C LYS A 319 -22.91 9.79 19.50
N HIS A 320 -21.59 9.64 19.44
CA HIS A 320 -20.63 10.71 19.62
C HIS A 320 -20.35 11.53 18.35
N LYS A 321 -21.18 11.36 17.29
CA LYS A 321 -21.05 12.06 16.00
C LYS A 321 -19.70 11.83 15.29
N ILE A 322 -19.06 10.70 15.55
CA ILE A 322 -17.87 10.29 14.85
C ILE A 322 -18.29 9.62 13.54
N ASN A 323 -17.71 10.06 12.42
CA ASN A 323 -17.88 9.39 11.14
C ASN A 323 -17.16 8.04 11.20
N ALA A 324 -17.92 6.97 11.37
CA ALA A 324 -17.39 5.62 11.50
C ALA A 324 -18.07 4.67 10.50
N THR A 325 -17.27 3.83 9.90
CA THR A 325 -17.71 2.80 8.94
C THR A 325 -17.14 1.45 9.34
N VAL A 326 -17.87 0.38 9.03
CA VAL A 326 -17.33 -0.98 9.10
C VAL A 326 -16.80 -1.34 7.72
N ARG A 327 -15.54 -1.73 7.65
CA ARG A 327 -14.90 -2.13 6.40
C ARG A 327 -15.67 -3.29 5.77
N ARG A 328 -16.08 -3.11 4.52
CA ARG A 328 -16.66 -4.20 3.73
C ARG A 328 -15.60 -5.29 3.59
N GLU A 329 -15.99 -6.50 3.93
CA GLU A 329 -15.12 -7.65 3.69
C GLU A 329 -15.00 -7.89 2.20
N MET A 330 -13.80 -7.79 1.73
CA MET A 330 -13.39 -8.29 0.41
C MET A 330 -12.41 -9.44 0.66
N CYS A 331 -12.40 -10.42 -0.21
CA CYS A 331 -11.34 -11.44 -0.22
C CYS A 331 -11.40 -12.49 0.91
N LYS A 332 -12.57 -12.89 1.36
CA LYS A 332 -12.72 -13.94 2.40
C LYS A 332 -12.09 -15.27 2.02
N ASP A 333 -12.05 -15.55 0.74
CA ASP A 333 -11.69 -16.84 0.14
C ASP A 333 -10.22 -16.92 -0.33
N ILE A 334 -9.47 -15.82 -0.29
CA ILE A 334 -8.10 -15.77 -0.83
C ILE A 334 -7.03 -15.18 0.11
N ASP A 335 -7.27 -15.11 1.42
CA ASP A 335 -6.33 -14.53 2.41
C ASP A 335 -5.71 -13.19 1.99
N ALA A 336 -6.49 -12.32 1.35
CA ALA A 336 -6.02 -11.04 0.83
C ALA A 336 -6.48 -9.83 1.66
N ALA A 337 -7.05 -10.08 2.83
CA ALA A 337 -7.50 -9.02 3.73
C ALA A 337 -6.33 -8.41 4.53
N CYS A 338 -6.58 -7.23 5.12
CA CYS A 338 -5.58 -6.57 5.95
C CYS A 338 -5.09 -7.47 7.09
N GLY A 339 -3.77 -7.45 7.30
CA GLY A 339 -3.09 -8.28 8.29
C GLY A 339 -2.79 -9.72 7.84
N GLN A 340 -3.28 -10.14 6.66
CA GLN A 340 -3.08 -11.51 6.16
C GLN A 340 -1.94 -11.64 5.14
N LEU A 341 -1.44 -10.51 4.60
CA LEU A 341 -0.40 -10.54 3.58
C LEU A 341 0.92 -11.04 4.15
N ARG A 342 1.44 -12.10 3.55
CA ARG A 342 2.73 -12.73 3.90
C ARG A 342 3.28 -13.51 2.72
N ALA A 343 4.59 -13.59 2.59
CA ALA A 343 5.26 -14.41 1.59
C ALA A 343 5.29 -15.89 2.06
N ARG A 344 4.17 -16.61 1.93
CA ARG A 344 4.06 -18.03 2.36
C ARG A 344 4.93 -19.02 1.58
N PHE A 345 5.38 -18.65 0.38
CA PHE A 345 6.05 -19.60 -0.52
C PHE A 345 7.38 -20.14 -0.01
N ALA A 346 8.05 -19.41 0.88
CA ALA A 346 9.34 -19.85 1.44
C ALA A 346 9.20 -21.00 2.48
N GLN A 347 8.01 -21.22 3.05
CA GLN A 347 7.80 -22.28 4.05
C GLN A 347 7.25 -23.59 3.45
N GLU A 348 6.49 -23.52 2.35
CA GLU A 348 5.93 -24.71 1.69
C GLU A 348 6.96 -25.49 0.83
N GLN A 349 8.16 -24.96 0.62
CA GLN A 349 9.26 -25.65 -0.08
C GLN A 349 10.27 -26.33 0.88
N GLN A 350 10.08 -26.20 2.20
CA GLN A 350 10.94 -26.83 3.21
C GLN A 350 10.30 -28.06 3.88
N ASP A 351 9.05 -28.37 3.56
CA ASP A 351 8.35 -29.60 3.91
C ASP A 351 8.22 -30.51 2.66
#